data_2e440c2906cab3a411a443199a3bfb47
#
_entry.id   2e440c2906cab3a411a443199a3bfb47
#
_cell.length_a   1.000
_cell.length_b   1.000
_cell.length_c   1.000
_cell.angle_alpha   90.00
_cell.angle_beta   90.00
_cell.angle_gamma   90.00
#
_symmetry.space_group_name_H-M   'P 1'
#
loop_
_entity.id
_entity.type
_entity.pdbx_description
1 polymer ?
#
loop_
_entity_poly.entity_id
_entity_poly.type
_entity_poly.pdbx_seq_one_letter_code
_entity_poly.pdbx_strand_id
1 'polypeptide(L)'
;MDSTDQIFLLLITIVPALGILFLFVFLDRFVEPKKYIIATFVLGILSIGPLIMFDNIILLIKGSPIEYNPFMQAFFDAAFQEELLKFCVLFFFCVRFAEFNEPMDGIVYGTVVSLGFASYENIFYVYGAEGFNISLGTAYTRAFSAVPSHAFDGVIMGFFLGR
;
A
#
# COMPACT_ATOMS: atom_id res chain seq x y z
N MET A 1 21.55 -16.39 -3.23
CA MET A 1 20.92 -15.52 -4.25
C MET A 1 21.98 -14.57 -4.77
N ASP A 2 22.27 -14.56 -6.04
CA ASP A 2 23.25 -13.66 -6.61
C ASP A 2 22.66 -12.25 -6.84
N SER A 3 23.50 -11.30 -7.29
CA SER A 3 23.06 -9.91 -7.49
C SER A 3 22.03 -9.79 -8.62
N THR A 4 22.08 -10.67 -9.62
CA THR A 4 21.14 -10.70 -10.75
C THR A 4 19.76 -11.14 -10.29
N ASP A 5 19.70 -12.19 -9.47
CA ASP A 5 18.46 -12.67 -8.85
C ASP A 5 17.79 -11.60 -8.01
N GLN A 6 18.58 -10.86 -7.21
CA GLN A 6 18.06 -9.79 -6.35
C GLN A 6 17.45 -8.64 -7.17
N ILE A 7 18.13 -8.21 -8.24
CA ILE A 7 17.61 -7.17 -9.13
C ILE A 7 16.33 -7.63 -9.83
N PHE A 8 16.32 -8.88 -10.32
CA PHE A 8 15.15 -9.44 -10.98
C PHE A 8 13.93 -9.52 -10.05
N LEU A 9 14.12 -10.00 -8.82
CA LEU A 9 13.06 -10.03 -7.81
C LEU A 9 12.57 -8.62 -7.47
N LEU A 10 13.46 -7.66 -7.32
CA LEU A 10 13.09 -6.27 -7.04
C LEU A 10 12.21 -5.68 -8.16
N LEU A 11 12.56 -5.93 -9.40
CA LEU A 11 11.78 -5.47 -10.55
C LEU A 11 10.37 -6.08 -10.55
N ILE A 12 10.23 -7.41 -10.39
CA ILE A 12 8.92 -8.05 -10.35
C ILE A 12 8.09 -7.57 -9.15
N THR A 13 8.73 -7.25 -8.04
CA THR A 13 8.07 -6.78 -6.82
C THR A 13 7.50 -5.37 -6.97
N ILE A 14 8.23 -4.46 -7.62
CA ILE A 14 7.89 -3.02 -7.65
C ILE A 14 7.19 -2.61 -8.96
N VAL A 15 7.60 -3.15 -10.11
CA VAL A 15 7.08 -2.73 -11.42
C VAL A 15 5.55 -2.81 -11.53
N PRO A 16 4.85 -3.84 -11.01
CA PRO A 16 3.40 -3.90 -11.06
C PRO A 16 2.71 -2.72 -10.36
N ALA A 17 3.19 -2.34 -9.17
CA ALA A 17 2.65 -1.21 -8.43
C ALA A 17 2.88 0.12 -9.17
N LEU A 18 4.10 0.33 -9.70
CA LEU A 18 4.41 1.52 -10.49
C LEU A 18 3.62 1.55 -11.80
N GLY A 19 3.38 0.40 -12.43
CA GLY A 19 2.56 0.31 -13.65
C GLY A 19 1.11 0.73 -13.42
N ILE A 20 0.49 0.26 -12.34
CA ILE A 20 -0.87 0.66 -11.96
C ILE A 20 -0.89 2.14 -11.56
N LEU A 21 0.08 2.61 -10.78
CA LEU A 21 0.22 4.02 -10.43
C LEU A 21 0.27 4.91 -11.67
N PHE A 22 1.15 4.56 -12.61
CA PHE A 22 1.27 5.29 -13.87
C PHE A 22 -0.05 5.32 -14.65
N LEU A 23 -0.78 4.20 -14.68
CA LEU A 23 -2.08 4.12 -15.34
C LEU A 23 -3.08 5.13 -14.74
N PHE A 24 -3.23 5.18 -13.41
CA PHE A 24 -4.17 6.10 -12.77
C PHE A 24 -3.77 7.57 -12.93
N VAL A 25 -2.48 7.90 -12.82
CA VAL A 25 -1.98 9.25 -13.08
C VAL A 25 -2.16 9.66 -14.55
N PHE A 26 -2.05 8.70 -15.47
CA PHE A 26 -2.27 8.96 -16.91
C PHE A 26 -3.75 9.11 -17.30
N LEU A 27 -4.64 8.40 -16.59
CA LEU A 27 -6.10 8.51 -16.81
C LEU A 27 -6.69 9.80 -16.26
N ASP A 28 -5.96 10.48 -15.40
CA ASP A 28 -6.36 11.78 -14.88
C ASP A 28 -6.27 12.84 -15.96
N ARG A 29 -7.39 13.56 -16.16
CA ARG A 29 -7.48 14.64 -17.14
C ARG A 29 -6.68 15.88 -16.74
N PHE A 30 -6.61 16.15 -15.45
CA PHE A 30 -5.93 17.28 -14.87
C PHE A 30 -4.79 16.79 -13.98
N VAL A 31 -3.67 16.49 -14.63
CA VAL A 31 -2.53 15.79 -14.01
C VAL A 31 -2.02 16.50 -12.76
N GLU A 32 -2.02 15.76 -11.67
CA GLU A 32 -1.56 16.21 -10.36
C GLU A 32 -0.06 16.57 -10.33
N PRO A 33 0.35 17.60 -9.57
CA PRO A 33 1.76 17.95 -9.43
C PRO A 33 2.59 16.77 -8.91
N LYS A 34 3.67 16.44 -9.61
CA LYS A 34 4.55 15.31 -9.28
C LYS A 34 5.03 15.31 -7.82
N LYS A 35 5.22 16.48 -7.22
CA LYS A 35 5.63 16.61 -5.80
C LYS A 35 4.60 16.00 -4.85
N TYR A 36 3.30 16.16 -5.13
CA TYR A 36 2.22 15.59 -4.31
C TYR A 36 2.04 14.11 -4.54
N ILE A 37 2.17 13.64 -5.79
CA ILE A 37 2.18 12.21 -6.11
C ILE A 37 3.32 11.50 -5.35
N ILE A 38 4.54 12.04 -5.44
CA ILE A 38 5.70 11.48 -4.73
C ILE A 38 5.51 11.54 -3.21
N ALA A 39 5.05 12.68 -2.67
CA ALA A 39 4.82 12.81 -1.24
C ALA A 39 3.76 11.81 -0.74
N THR A 40 2.64 11.66 -1.45
CA THR A 40 1.58 10.71 -1.12
C THR A 40 2.07 9.26 -1.18
N PHE A 41 2.86 8.90 -2.18
CA PHE A 41 3.47 7.58 -2.29
C PHE A 41 4.40 7.27 -1.10
N VAL A 42 5.26 8.23 -0.76
CA VAL A 42 6.16 8.11 0.41
C VAL A 42 5.38 8.02 1.72
N LEU A 43 4.32 8.82 1.88
CA LEU A 43 3.42 8.73 3.06
C LEU A 43 2.74 7.36 3.15
N GLY A 44 2.37 6.77 2.01
CA GLY A 44 1.87 5.39 1.94
C GLY A 44 2.89 4.38 2.46
N ILE A 45 4.15 4.48 2.06
CA ILE A 45 5.25 3.66 2.60
C ILE A 45 5.39 3.88 4.11
N LEU A 46 5.41 5.13 4.56
CA LEU A 46 5.63 5.47 5.96
C LEU A 46 4.46 5.07 6.87
N SER A 47 3.25 4.90 6.33
CA SER A 47 2.08 4.48 7.12
C SER A 47 2.22 3.08 7.73
N ILE A 48 3.16 2.26 7.25
CA ILE A 48 3.49 0.96 7.84
C ILE A 48 4.17 1.11 9.21
N GLY A 49 4.91 2.20 9.44
CA GLY A 49 5.57 2.44 10.72
C GLY A 49 4.60 2.44 11.92
N PRO A 50 3.50 3.21 11.91
CA PRO A 50 2.46 3.15 12.92
C PRO A 50 1.82 1.77 13.09
N LEU A 51 1.63 1.01 12.01
CA LEU A 51 1.10 -0.36 12.06
C LEU A 51 2.01 -1.26 12.91
N ILE A 52 3.30 -1.30 12.58
CA ILE A 52 4.29 -2.08 13.33
C ILE A 52 4.37 -1.63 14.80
N MET A 53 4.30 -0.33 15.07
CA MET A 53 4.31 0.19 16.44
C MET A 53 3.08 -0.27 17.21
N PHE A 54 1.90 -0.27 16.61
CA PHE A 54 0.66 -0.67 17.24
C PHE A 54 0.69 -2.15 17.62
N ASP A 55 1.13 -3.03 16.72
CA ASP A 55 1.28 -4.46 16.98
C ASP A 55 2.26 -4.73 18.11
N ASN A 56 3.42 -4.04 18.14
CA ASN A 56 4.39 -4.17 19.21
C ASN A 56 3.86 -3.67 20.57
N ILE A 57 3.06 -2.61 20.58
CA ILE A 57 2.43 -2.09 21.81
C ILE A 57 1.40 -3.10 22.34
N ILE A 58 0.58 -3.68 21.47
CA ILE A 58 -0.37 -4.73 21.87
C ILE A 58 0.37 -5.93 22.47
N LEU A 59 1.42 -6.39 21.81
CA LEU A 59 2.23 -7.49 22.29
C LEU A 59 2.85 -7.18 23.66
N LEU A 60 3.36 -5.97 23.85
CA LEU A 60 3.95 -5.53 25.13
C LEU A 60 2.93 -5.48 26.27
N ILE A 61 1.71 -5.01 26.00
CA ILE A 61 0.66 -4.87 27.02
C ILE A 61 0.03 -6.22 27.40
N LYS A 62 -0.21 -7.08 26.40
CA LYS A 62 -0.92 -8.35 26.60
C LYS A 62 0.01 -9.53 26.84
N GLY A 63 1.30 -9.41 26.51
CA GLY A 63 2.26 -10.53 26.59
C GLY A 63 2.02 -11.63 25.56
N SER A 64 0.99 -11.52 24.73
CA SER A 64 0.67 -12.44 23.63
C SER A 64 -0.13 -11.74 22.54
N PRO A 65 -0.08 -12.19 21.29
CA PRO A 65 -0.99 -11.74 20.24
C PRO A 65 -2.45 -11.94 20.66
N ILE A 66 -3.34 -11.10 20.13
CA ILE A 66 -4.78 -11.29 20.36
C ILE A 66 -5.21 -12.52 19.57
N GLU A 67 -5.70 -13.54 20.26
CA GLU A 67 -6.29 -14.69 19.58
C GLU A 67 -7.73 -14.37 19.17
N TYR A 68 -7.94 -14.25 17.87
CA TYR A 68 -9.24 -14.19 17.23
C TYR A 68 -9.49 -15.49 16.44
N ASN A 69 -10.74 -15.69 16.05
CA ASN A 69 -10.98 -16.67 14.99
C ASN A 69 -10.32 -16.18 13.67
N PRO A 70 -10.00 -17.07 12.71
CA PRO A 70 -9.26 -16.68 11.50
C PRO A 70 -9.88 -15.52 10.71
N PHE A 71 -11.21 -15.40 10.69
CA PHE A 71 -11.92 -14.32 10.03
C PHE A 71 -11.68 -12.97 10.75
N MET A 72 -11.85 -12.95 12.07
CA MET A 72 -11.64 -11.75 12.87
C MET A 72 -10.18 -11.31 12.84
N GLN A 73 -9.24 -12.24 12.84
CA GLN A 73 -7.82 -11.97 12.69
C GLN A 73 -7.53 -11.32 11.33
N ALA A 74 -7.98 -11.92 10.24
CA ALA A 74 -7.78 -11.35 8.90
C ALA A 74 -8.41 -9.96 8.76
N PHE A 75 -9.57 -9.73 9.40
CA PHE A 75 -10.26 -8.45 9.31
C PHE A 75 -9.61 -7.37 10.20
N PHE A 76 -9.39 -7.65 11.49
CA PHE A 76 -8.93 -6.62 12.43
C PHE A 76 -7.43 -6.43 12.46
N ASP A 77 -6.64 -7.50 12.33
CA ASP A 77 -5.18 -7.41 12.46
C ASP A 77 -4.49 -7.08 11.12
N ALA A 78 -5.16 -7.35 9.99
CA ALA A 78 -4.61 -7.01 8.69
C ALA A 78 -5.47 -5.94 7.99
N ALA A 79 -6.60 -6.30 7.41
CA ALA A 79 -7.33 -5.44 6.49
C ALA A 79 -7.75 -4.09 7.12
N PHE A 80 -8.41 -4.10 8.29
CA PHE A 80 -8.95 -2.89 8.88
C PHE A 80 -7.87 -1.89 9.31
N GLN A 81 -6.80 -2.36 9.94
CA GLN A 81 -5.71 -1.48 10.42
C GLN A 81 -4.97 -0.84 9.25
N GLU A 82 -4.67 -1.61 8.23
CA GLU A 82 -3.99 -1.14 7.03
C GLU A 82 -4.82 -0.08 6.30
N GLU A 83 -6.10 -0.37 6.04
CA GLU A 83 -6.97 0.56 5.34
C GLU A 83 -7.26 1.82 6.16
N LEU A 84 -7.36 1.71 7.48
CA LEU A 84 -7.51 2.86 8.37
C LEU A 84 -6.28 3.79 8.30
N LEU A 85 -5.07 3.25 8.29
CA LEU A 85 -3.86 4.06 8.21
C LEU A 85 -3.72 4.74 6.84
N LYS A 86 -4.01 4.04 5.75
CA LYS A 86 -4.05 4.62 4.39
C LYS A 86 -5.10 5.73 4.31
N PHE A 87 -6.29 5.50 4.87
CA PHE A 87 -7.35 6.50 4.97
C PHE A 87 -6.91 7.72 5.79
N CYS A 88 -6.21 7.53 6.90
CA CYS A 88 -5.67 8.63 7.70
C CYS A 88 -4.70 9.49 6.89
N VAL A 89 -3.82 8.89 6.10
CA VAL A 89 -2.93 9.64 5.20
C VAL A 89 -3.74 10.44 4.19
N LEU A 90 -4.70 9.81 3.52
CA LEU A 90 -5.54 10.47 2.53
C LEU A 90 -6.32 11.65 3.15
N PHE A 91 -6.97 11.43 4.28
CA PHE A 91 -7.83 12.40 4.95
C PHE A 91 -7.06 13.56 5.59
N PHE A 92 -5.95 13.28 6.29
CA PHE A 92 -5.23 14.31 7.03
C PHE A 92 -4.20 15.07 6.18
N PHE A 93 -3.71 14.49 5.10
CA PHE A 93 -2.68 15.10 4.26
C PHE A 93 -3.20 15.44 2.86
N CYS A 94 -3.70 14.46 2.10
CA CYS A 94 -4.00 14.67 0.69
C CYS A 94 -5.18 15.61 0.45
N VAL A 95 -6.26 15.51 1.23
CA VAL A 95 -7.43 16.42 1.14
C VAL A 95 -7.07 17.89 1.38
N ARG A 96 -5.92 18.15 1.99
CA ARG A 96 -5.46 19.52 2.28
C ARG A 96 -4.57 20.11 1.18
N PHE A 97 -4.26 19.35 0.15
CA PHE A 97 -3.56 19.91 -0.99
C PHE A 97 -4.48 20.88 -1.72
N ALA A 98 -3.90 22.00 -2.17
CA ALA A 98 -4.70 23.03 -2.89
C ALA A 98 -5.25 22.50 -4.22
N GLU A 99 -4.59 21.50 -4.76
CA GLU A 99 -4.93 20.80 -6.00
C GLU A 99 -5.99 19.69 -5.82
N PHE A 100 -6.36 19.35 -4.58
CA PHE A 100 -7.45 18.41 -4.30
C PHE A 100 -8.81 19.11 -4.52
N ASN A 101 -9.24 19.22 -5.77
CA ASN A 101 -10.38 20.03 -6.16
C ASN A 101 -11.40 19.31 -7.08
N GLU A 102 -11.09 18.06 -7.48
CA GLU A 102 -11.95 17.23 -8.30
C GLU A 102 -12.14 15.83 -7.69
N PRO A 103 -13.28 15.15 -7.98
CA PRO A 103 -13.51 13.78 -7.50
C PRO A 103 -12.43 12.78 -7.95
N MET A 104 -11.80 13.02 -9.10
CA MET A 104 -10.74 12.15 -9.64
C MET A 104 -9.47 12.23 -8.79
N ASP A 105 -9.16 13.39 -8.19
CA ASP A 105 -8.00 13.58 -7.32
C ASP A 105 -8.04 12.63 -6.12
N GLY A 106 -9.23 12.46 -5.54
CA GLY A 106 -9.46 11.47 -4.48
C GLY A 106 -9.05 10.07 -4.91
N ILE A 107 -9.48 9.65 -6.10
CA ILE A 107 -9.14 8.33 -6.67
C ILE A 107 -7.64 8.21 -6.92
N VAL A 108 -7.02 9.24 -7.52
CA VAL A 108 -5.58 9.25 -7.80
C VAL A 108 -4.78 9.17 -6.50
N TYR A 109 -5.01 10.08 -5.56
CA TYR A 109 -4.28 10.08 -4.29
C TYR A 109 -4.56 8.84 -3.43
N GLY A 110 -5.81 8.34 -3.42
CA GLY A 110 -6.16 7.09 -2.75
C GLY A 110 -5.41 5.90 -3.31
N THR A 111 -5.33 5.79 -4.63
CA THR A 111 -4.56 4.74 -5.31
C THR A 111 -3.06 4.89 -5.04
N VAL A 112 -2.53 6.11 -5.09
CA VAL A 112 -1.10 6.40 -4.86
C VAL A 112 -0.67 6.02 -3.44
N VAL A 113 -1.45 6.38 -2.39
CA VAL A 113 -1.13 6.00 -1.02
C VAL A 113 -1.16 4.49 -0.82
N SER A 114 -2.18 3.82 -1.38
CA SER A 114 -2.32 2.36 -1.28
C SER A 114 -1.21 1.61 -2.02
N LEU A 115 -0.78 2.08 -3.19
CA LEU A 115 0.34 1.49 -3.91
C LEU A 115 1.69 1.77 -3.25
N GLY A 116 1.86 2.91 -2.57
CA GLY A 116 3.01 3.18 -1.72
C GLY A 116 3.12 2.15 -0.58
N PHE A 117 2.03 1.92 0.14
CA PHE A 117 1.92 0.88 1.16
C PHE A 117 2.24 -0.51 0.59
N ALA A 118 1.54 -0.91 -0.48
CA ALA A 118 1.72 -2.21 -1.13
C ALA A 118 3.16 -2.45 -1.61
N SER A 119 3.86 -1.41 -2.08
CA SER A 119 5.25 -1.53 -2.54
C SER A 119 6.19 -1.96 -1.41
N TYR A 120 6.06 -1.36 -0.23
CA TYR A 120 6.85 -1.76 0.93
C TYR A 120 6.47 -3.16 1.42
N GLU A 121 5.17 -3.41 1.56
CA GLU A 121 4.65 -4.70 2.00
C GLU A 121 5.11 -5.83 1.07
N ASN A 122 5.06 -5.63 -0.25
CA ASN A 122 5.56 -6.60 -1.22
C ASN A 122 7.05 -6.89 -1.05
N ILE A 123 7.88 -5.88 -0.80
CA ILE A 123 9.31 -6.07 -0.52
C ILE A 123 9.46 -6.95 0.73
N PHE A 124 8.71 -6.64 1.80
CA PHE A 124 8.76 -7.40 3.04
C PHE A 124 8.42 -8.87 2.84
N TYR A 125 7.33 -9.19 2.13
CA TYR A 125 6.91 -10.57 1.89
C TYR A 125 7.84 -11.31 0.93
N VAL A 126 8.31 -10.67 -0.13
CA VAL A 126 9.16 -11.31 -1.14
C VAL A 126 10.55 -11.61 -0.59
N TYR A 127 11.15 -10.66 0.14
CA TYR A 127 12.48 -10.84 0.72
C TYR A 127 12.48 -11.55 2.07
N GLY A 128 11.33 -11.63 2.74
CA GLY A 128 11.13 -12.46 3.94
C GLY A 128 10.94 -13.95 3.62
N ALA A 129 10.68 -14.31 2.37
CA ALA A 129 10.53 -15.71 1.96
C ALA A 129 11.90 -16.42 1.84
N GLU A 130 11.94 -17.69 2.23
CA GLU A 130 13.17 -18.46 2.22
C GLU A 130 13.43 -19.12 0.84
N GLY A 131 14.42 -18.58 0.12
CA GLY A 131 14.91 -19.12 -1.14
C GLY A 131 14.27 -18.50 -2.39
N PHE A 132 15.08 -18.43 -3.46
CA PHE A 132 14.74 -17.72 -4.70
C PHE A 132 13.39 -18.14 -5.32
N ASN A 133 13.13 -19.44 -5.41
CA ASN A 133 11.91 -19.94 -6.04
C ASN A 133 10.65 -19.57 -5.25
N ILE A 134 10.72 -19.55 -3.92
CA ILE A 134 9.60 -19.17 -3.05
C ILE A 134 9.39 -17.67 -3.14
N SER A 135 10.47 -16.87 -3.06
CA SER A 135 10.42 -15.41 -3.26
C SER A 135 9.81 -15.04 -4.62
N LEU A 136 10.22 -15.74 -5.69
CA LEU A 136 9.70 -15.52 -7.03
C LEU A 136 8.21 -15.86 -7.12
N GLY A 137 7.78 -16.98 -6.57
CA GLY A 137 6.36 -17.37 -6.49
C GLY A 137 5.54 -16.34 -5.72
N THR A 138 6.06 -15.86 -4.58
CA THR A 138 5.44 -14.81 -3.77
C THR A 138 5.32 -13.51 -4.57
N ALA A 139 6.38 -13.08 -5.27
CA ALA A 139 6.37 -11.87 -6.08
C ALA A 139 5.31 -11.93 -7.19
N TYR A 140 5.22 -13.05 -7.93
CA TYR A 140 4.18 -13.22 -8.95
C TYR A 140 2.77 -13.24 -8.35
N THR A 141 2.54 -14.00 -7.29
CA THR A 141 1.23 -14.06 -6.65
C THR A 141 0.78 -12.69 -6.21
N ARG A 142 1.66 -11.94 -5.54
CA ARG A 142 1.34 -10.59 -5.05
C ARG A 142 1.16 -9.57 -6.18
N ALA A 143 1.90 -9.69 -7.27
CA ALA A 143 1.76 -8.82 -8.44
C ALA A 143 0.36 -8.89 -9.07
N PHE A 144 -0.27 -10.07 -9.04
CA PHE A 144 -1.60 -10.30 -9.64
C PHE A 144 -2.75 -10.32 -8.63
N SER A 145 -2.49 -10.36 -7.34
CA SER A 145 -3.51 -10.36 -6.29
C SER A 145 -3.41 -9.14 -5.37
N ALA A 146 -2.37 -9.06 -4.54
CA ALA A 146 -2.23 -8.02 -3.53
C ALA A 146 -2.13 -6.61 -4.13
N VAL A 147 -1.29 -6.41 -5.14
CA VAL A 147 -1.11 -5.07 -5.76
C VAL A 147 -2.41 -4.53 -6.37
N PRO A 148 -3.15 -5.29 -7.20
CA PRO A 148 -4.45 -4.85 -7.69
C PRO A 148 -5.49 -4.64 -6.58
N SER A 149 -5.48 -5.48 -5.53
CA SER A 149 -6.40 -5.32 -4.38
C SER A 149 -6.15 -3.99 -3.67
N HIS A 150 -4.91 -3.69 -3.29
CA HIS A 150 -4.57 -2.39 -2.68
C HIS A 150 -4.92 -1.20 -3.58
N ALA A 151 -4.68 -1.31 -4.89
CA ALA A 151 -5.08 -0.25 -5.82
C ALA A 151 -6.60 -0.04 -5.82
N PHE A 152 -7.38 -1.13 -5.79
CA PHE A 152 -8.83 -1.08 -5.76
C PHE A 152 -9.37 -0.50 -4.45
N ASP A 153 -8.80 -0.87 -3.32
CA ASP A 153 -9.13 -0.30 -2.01
C ASP A 153 -8.86 1.22 -2.00
N GLY A 154 -7.74 1.65 -2.58
CA GLY A 154 -7.40 3.06 -2.76
C GLY A 154 -8.41 3.80 -3.65
N VAL A 155 -8.87 3.19 -4.73
CA VAL A 155 -9.93 3.74 -5.60
C VAL A 155 -11.23 3.94 -4.81
N ILE A 156 -11.65 2.93 -4.02
CA ILE A 156 -12.86 3.01 -3.21
C ILE A 156 -12.76 4.13 -2.19
N MET A 157 -11.69 4.16 -1.38
CA MET A 157 -11.48 5.21 -0.38
C MET A 157 -11.47 6.60 -1.03
N GLY A 158 -10.72 6.74 -2.11
CA GLY A 158 -10.59 8.00 -2.83
C GLY A 158 -11.89 8.47 -3.45
N PHE A 159 -12.68 7.57 -4.03
CA PHE A 159 -14.00 7.89 -4.60
C PHE A 159 -14.97 8.44 -3.55
N PHE A 160 -15.02 7.86 -2.36
CA PHE A 160 -15.90 8.36 -1.30
C PHE A 160 -15.41 9.66 -0.67
N LEU A 161 -14.12 9.91 -0.67
CA LEU A 161 -13.53 11.11 -0.06
C LEU A 161 -13.48 12.29 -1.03
N GLY A 162 -13.35 12.05 -2.35
CA GLY A 162 -13.33 13.08 -3.38
C GLY A 162 -14.72 13.65 -3.75
N ARG A 163 -15.78 13.18 -3.10
CA ARG A 163 -17.15 13.70 -3.24
C ARG A 163 -17.41 14.81 -2.25
#